data_005c58cda7ef2900363cc0544dac6bc2
#
_entry.id   005c58cda7ef2900363cc0544dac6bc2
#
_cell.length_a   1.000
_cell.length_b   1.000
_cell.length_c   1.000
_cell.angle_alpha   90.00
_cell.angle_beta   90.00
_cell.angle_gamma   90.00
#
_symmetry.space_group_name_H-M   'P 1'
#
loop_
_entity.id
_entity.type
_entity.pdbx_description
1 polymer ?
#
loop_
_entity_poly.entity_id
_entity_poly.type
_entity_poly.pdbx_seq_one_letter_code
_entity_poly.pdbx_strand_id
1 'polypeptide(L)'
;MSIEDFAASIAASLTVNVLATPVADGATDAGEALSFRERVRRRAGIAQLLVFRIARELFAVELITTEEALDMPTLHRLPEMPPSMLGVFTLRGALVSVFEPQAALGVACDQPTTAVVFCGGERRVAIATDDVDDVVTVDLRAVREAPGSRTKEAALLGIVHRTTDLIALLDAHALVAAHRPAIAELPEPVEETA
;
A
#
# COMPACT_ATOMS: atom_id res chain seq x y z
N MET A 1 -23.19 -9.30 -13.08
CA MET A 1 -21.73 -9.48 -13.14
C MET A 1 -21.38 -10.10 -11.80
N SER A 2 -20.85 -11.32 -11.80
CA SER A 2 -20.62 -12.07 -10.55
C SER A 2 -19.34 -11.59 -9.90
N ILE A 3 -19.23 -11.71 -8.55
CA ILE A 3 -18.04 -11.39 -7.77
C ILE A 3 -16.81 -12.17 -8.27
N GLU A 4 -17.03 -13.39 -8.80
CA GLU A 4 -15.99 -14.23 -9.40
C GLU A 4 -15.40 -13.65 -10.69
N ASP A 5 -16.22 -12.97 -11.53
CA ASP A 5 -15.75 -12.31 -12.76
C ASP A 5 -14.90 -11.07 -12.46
N PHE A 6 -15.18 -10.39 -11.34
CA PHE A 6 -14.43 -9.21 -10.91
C PHE A 6 -13.07 -9.60 -10.31
N ALA A 7 -13.04 -10.64 -9.47
CA ALA A 7 -11.80 -11.18 -8.91
C ALA A 7 -10.86 -11.72 -10.00
N ALA A 8 -11.40 -12.39 -11.01
CA ALA A 8 -10.64 -12.86 -12.17
C ALA A 8 -10.07 -11.70 -13.01
N SER A 9 -10.81 -10.60 -13.12
CA SER A 9 -10.35 -9.39 -13.85
C SER A 9 -9.21 -8.68 -13.14
N ILE A 10 -9.24 -8.59 -11.79
CA ILE A 10 -8.15 -8.00 -11.01
C ILE A 10 -6.92 -8.91 -11.04
N ALA A 11 -7.10 -10.22 -10.85
CA ALA A 11 -6.01 -11.19 -10.91
C ALA A 11 -5.34 -11.22 -12.29
N ALA A 12 -6.10 -11.11 -13.37
CA ALA A 12 -5.59 -11.05 -14.73
C ALA A 12 -4.82 -9.74 -15.00
N SER A 13 -5.27 -8.60 -14.43
CA SER A 13 -4.59 -7.32 -14.55
C SER A 13 -3.28 -7.25 -13.74
N LEU A 14 -3.24 -7.87 -12.57
CA LEU A 14 -2.04 -7.91 -11.72
C LEU A 14 -0.99 -8.90 -12.25
N THR A 15 -1.39 -9.97 -12.94
CA THR A 15 -0.47 -10.99 -13.47
C THR A 15 0.25 -10.54 -14.76
N VAL A 16 -0.29 -9.57 -15.49
CA VAL A 16 0.25 -9.15 -16.80
C VAL A 16 1.37 -8.13 -16.70
N ASN A 17 1.63 -7.51 -15.56
CA ASN A 17 2.55 -6.37 -15.50
C ASN A 17 3.86 -6.61 -14.72
N VAL A 18 4.23 -7.85 -14.39
CA VAL A 18 5.54 -8.20 -13.81
C VAL A 18 6.51 -8.74 -14.85
N LEU A 19 6.11 -8.87 -16.11
CA LEU A 19 7.04 -9.22 -17.20
C LEU A 19 7.68 -7.94 -17.73
N ALA A 20 8.92 -7.73 -17.28
CA ALA A 20 9.86 -6.74 -17.77
C ALA A 20 9.81 -6.60 -19.28
N THR A 21 9.38 -5.46 -19.77
CA THR A 21 9.82 -5.00 -21.09
C THR A 21 11.25 -4.51 -20.95
N PRO A 22 12.18 -5.01 -21.77
CA PRO A 22 13.53 -4.44 -21.81
C PRO A 22 13.45 -3.02 -22.33
N VAL A 23 13.88 -2.07 -21.50
CA VAL A 23 14.12 -0.70 -21.94
C VAL A 23 15.29 -0.73 -22.89
N ALA A 24 15.04 -0.29 -24.11
CA ALA A 24 16.08 -0.05 -25.11
C ALA A 24 17.11 0.96 -24.60
N ASP A 25 18.36 0.66 -24.85
CA ASP A 25 19.54 1.49 -24.62
C ASP A 25 19.34 2.96 -24.97
N GLY A 26 19.57 3.80 -24.01
CA GLY A 26 19.77 5.23 -24.15
C GLY A 26 20.52 5.72 -22.91
N ALA A 27 21.84 5.74 -23.02
CA ALA A 27 22.76 6.16 -21.99
C ALA A 27 22.44 7.55 -21.43
N THR A 28 22.78 7.72 -20.17
CA THR A 28 23.29 8.93 -19.53
C THR A 28 22.40 9.50 -18.44
N ASP A 29 23.07 9.56 -17.32
CA ASP A 29 22.74 10.23 -16.09
C ASP A 29 21.92 9.41 -15.09
N ALA A 30 22.63 8.66 -14.24
CA ALA A 30 22.11 8.03 -13.04
C ALA A 30 21.79 9.10 -11.98
N GLY A 31 20.90 10.00 -12.32
CA GLY A 31 20.17 10.82 -11.36
C GLY A 31 19.26 9.87 -10.57
N GLU A 32 19.49 9.82 -9.26
CA GLU A 32 18.67 9.06 -8.31
C GLU A 32 17.18 9.29 -8.61
N ALA A 33 16.46 8.22 -8.98
CA ALA A 33 15.06 8.33 -9.36
C ALA A 33 14.28 8.92 -8.19
N LEU A 34 13.57 10.03 -8.44
CA LEU A 34 12.82 10.73 -7.41
C LEU A 34 11.81 9.79 -6.74
N SER A 35 11.78 9.78 -5.41
CA SER A 35 10.77 9.06 -4.64
C SER A 35 9.35 9.53 -5.01
N PHE A 36 8.33 8.72 -4.76
CA PHE A 36 6.96 9.11 -5.02
C PHE A 36 6.58 10.40 -4.29
N ARG A 37 6.97 10.52 -3.02
CA ARG A 37 6.80 11.74 -2.21
C ARG A 37 7.39 12.98 -2.91
N GLU A 38 8.61 12.88 -3.43
CA GLU A 38 9.27 13.99 -4.10
C GLU A 38 8.61 14.32 -5.45
N ARG A 39 8.16 13.30 -6.19
CA ARG A 39 7.39 13.48 -7.43
C ARG A 39 6.07 14.20 -7.16
N VAL A 40 5.33 13.81 -6.11
CA VAL A 40 4.09 14.49 -5.69
C VAL A 40 4.39 15.94 -5.29
N ARG A 41 5.42 16.17 -4.49
CA ARG A 41 5.81 17.52 -4.07
C ARG A 41 6.19 18.43 -5.24
N ARG A 42 6.90 17.89 -6.22
CA ARG A 42 7.27 18.61 -7.45
C ARG A 42 6.16 18.64 -8.49
N ARG A 43 5.06 17.93 -8.25
CA ARG A 43 3.96 17.76 -9.21
C ARG A 43 4.45 17.26 -10.57
N ALA A 44 5.37 16.30 -10.55
CA ALA A 44 6.10 15.83 -11.72
C ALA A 44 5.66 14.44 -12.17
N GLY A 45 5.23 14.34 -13.41
CA GLY A 45 4.93 13.09 -14.09
C GLY A 45 3.54 12.52 -13.80
N ILE A 46 3.41 11.25 -14.15
CA ILE A 46 2.18 10.44 -14.05
C ILE A 46 2.46 9.29 -13.09
N ALA A 47 1.48 8.90 -12.29
CA ALA A 47 1.57 7.75 -11.41
C ALA A 47 0.37 6.82 -11.60
N GLN A 48 0.60 5.52 -11.52
CA GLN A 48 -0.44 4.52 -11.34
C GLN A 48 -0.66 4.32 -9.84
N LEU A 49 -1.90 4.39 -9.42
CA LEU A 49 -2.30 4.35 -8.04
C LEU A 49 -3.27 3.19 -7.81
N LEU A 50 -3.02 2.38 -6.78
CA LEU A 50 -4.01 1.46 -6.24
C LEU A 50 -4.92 2.24 -5.30
N VAL A 51 -6.22 2.28 -5.61
CA VAL A 51 -7.25 2.92 -4.80
C VAL A 51 -7.94 1.88 -3.94
N PHE A 52 -8.05 2.16 -2.66
CA PHE A 52 -8.73 1.29 -1.70
C PHE A 52 -9.55 2.12 -0.71
N ARG A 53 -10.47 1.46 -0.04
CA ARG A 53 -11.41 2.06 0.90
C ARG A 53 -11.06 1.71 2.35
N ILE A 54 -11.13 2.70 3.21
CA ILE A 54 -11.11 2.52 4.66
C ILE A 54 -12.30 3.31 5.21
N ALA A 55 -13.24 2.63 5.84
CA ALA A 55 -14.55 3.16 6.22
C ALA A 55 -15.27 3.77 5.00
N ARG A 56 -15.49 5.07 5.00
CA ARG A 56 -16.16 5.78 3.91
C ARG A 56 -15.22 6.57 3.01
N GLU A 57 -13.93 6.52 3.29
CA GLU A 57 -12.94 7.36 2.62
C GLU A 57 -12.11 6.54 1.62
N LEU A 58 -11.73 7.17 0.51
CA LEU A 58 -10.86 6.59 -0.50
C LEU A 58 -9.42 7.04 -0.27
N PHE A 59 -8.54 6.05 -0.27
CA PHE A 59 -7.10 6.23 -0.16
C PHE A 59 -6.40 5.63 -1.38
N ALA A 60 -5.22 6.11 -1.69
CA ALA A 60 -4.41 5.52 -2.74
C ALA A 60 -2.93 5.52 -2.40
N VAL A 61 -2.24 4.47 -2.84
CA VAL A 61 -0.78 4.36 -2.82
C VAL A 61 -0.25 4.20 -4.24
N GLU A 62 1.00 4.51 -4.47
CA GLU A 62 1.62 4.20 -5.76
C GLU A 62 1.65 2.69 -5.99
N LEU A 63 1.13 2.22 -7.13
CA LEU A 63 0.95 0.79 -7.43
C LEU A 63 2.24 -0.01 -7.31
N ILE A 64 3.38 0.56 -7.75
CA ILE A 64 4.69 -0.10 -7.69
C ILE A 64 5.15 -0.41 -6.27
N THR A 65 4.59 0.23 -5.25
CA THR A 65 4.88 -0.03 -3.83
C THR A 65 4.05 -1.17 -3.25
N THR A 66 3.09 -1.69 -4.01
CA THR A 66 2.20 -2.77 -3.61
C THR A 66 2.68 -4.08 -4.21
N GLU A 67 2.86 -5.11 -3.39
CA GLU A 67 3.19 -6.45 -3.84
C GLU A 67 1.93 -7.19 -4.31
N GLU A 68 0.89 -7.15 -3.49
CA GLU A 68 -0.37 -7.84 -3.74
C GLU A 68 -1.51 -7.22 -2.92
N ALA A 69 -2.72 -7.28 -3.45
CA ALA A 69 -3.96 -7.05 -2.71
C ALA A 69 -4.77 -8.35 -2.76
N LEU A 70 -5.18 -8.85 -1.61
CA LEU A 70 -5.86 -10.14 -1.51
C LEU A 70 -7.02 -10.07 -0.50
N ASP A 71 -7.99 -10.97 -0.65
CA ASP A 71 -9.03 -11.14 0.35
C ASP A 71 -8.40 -11.41 1.71
N MET A 72 -8.98 -10.85 2.77
CA MET A 72 -8.44 -10.97 4.12
C MET A 72 -8.25 -12.45 4.49
N PRO A 73 -7.01 -12.93 4.63
CA PRO A 73 -6.76 -14.32 4.98
C PRO A 73 -7.09 -14.59 6.44
N THR A 74 -7.11 -15.86 6.81
CA THR A 74 -7.18 -16.24 8.22
C THR A 74 -5.92 -15.77 8.94
N LEU A 75 -6.09 -14.87 9.90
CA LEU A 75 -5.00 -14.31 10.67
C LEU A 75 -4.70 -15.15 11.91
N HIS A 76 -3.44 -15.43 12.15
CA HIS A 76 -2.96 -16.04 13.36
C HIS A 76 -2.50 -14.97 14.36
N ARG A 77 -2.99 -15.04 15.58
CA ARG A 77 -2.56 -14.15 16.65
C ARG A 77 -1.33 -14.72 17.33
N LEU A 78 -0.34 -13.86 17.50
CA LEU A 78 0.87 -14.21 18.28
C LEU A 78 0.72 -13.68 19.72
N PRO A 79 1.41 -14.29 20.72
CA PRO A 79 1.54 -13.70 22.04
C PRO A 79 2.18 -12.29 21.95
N GLU A 80 1.81 -11.41 22.84
CA GLU A 80 2.40 -10.07 23.01
C GLU A 80 2.35 -9.17 21.77
N MET A 81 1.34 -9.38 20.88
CA MET A 81 1.16 -8.52 19.70
C MET A 81 0.80 -7.09 20.09
N PRO A 82 1.36 -6.09 19.37
CA PRO A 82 0.94 -4.69 19.53
C PRO A 82 -0.55 -4.52 19.22
N PRO A 83 -1.25 -3.59 19.88
CA PRO A 83 -2.69 -3.37 19.69
C PRO A 83 -3.08 -3.04 18.23
N SER A 84 -2.18 -2.40 17.47
CA SER A 84 -2.41 -2.05 16.07
C SER A 84 -2.25 -3.22 15.09
N MET A 85 -1.76 -4.38 15.56
CA MET A 85 -1.53 -5.56 14.74
C MET A 85 -2.73 -6.50 14.83
N LEU A 86 -3.34 -6.83 13.71
CA LEU A 86 -4.48 -7.75 13.64
C LEU A 86 -4.03 -9.21 13.70
N GLY A 87 -2.85 -9.54 13.19
CA GLY A 87 -2.29 -10.87 13.17
C GLY A 87 -1.24 -11.05 12.09
N VAL A 88 -0.88 -12.30 11.85
CA VAL A 88 0.06 -12.71 10.79
C VAL A 88 -0.57 -13.78 9.92
N PHE A 89 -0.12 -13.85 8.66
CA PHE A 89 -0.42 -14.96 7.76
C PHE A 89 0.80 -15.26 6.88
N THR A 90 0.77 -16.40 6.18
CA THR A 90 1.85 -16.79 5.28
C THR A 90 1.46 -16.52 3.85
N LEU A 91 2.28 -15.74 3.13
CA LEU A 91 2.13 -15.47 1.71
C LEU A 91 3.36 -16.00 0.96
N ARG A 92 3.16 -17.00 0.11
CA ARG A 92 4.25 -17.63 -0.69
C ARG A 92 5.46 -18.03 0.16
N GLY A 93 5.22 -18.60 1.34
CA GLY A 93 6.28 -19.04 2.26
C GLY A 93 6.89 -17.95 3.14
N ALA A 94 6.51 -16.70 2.97
CA ALA A 94 6.96 -15.59 3.82
C ALA A 94 5.87 -15.15 4.80
N LEU A 95 6.27 -14.80 6.00
CA LEU A 95 5.38 -14.27 7.03
C LEU A 95 5.04 -12.81 6.71
N VAL A 96 3.74 -12.49 6.74
CA VAL A 96 3.21 -11.14 6.54
C VAL A 96 2.49 -10.69 7.81
N SER A 97 2.87 -9.53 8.32
CA SER A 97 2.21 -8.90 9.47
C SER A 97 1.12 -7.96 8.98
N VAL A 98 -0.11 -8.11 9.48
CA VAL A 98 -1.26 -7.29 9.10
C VAL A 98 -1.55 -6.28 10.19
N PHE A 99 -1.62 -5.01 9.81
CA PHE A 99 -1.89 -3.90 10.72
C PHE A 99 -3.19 -3.19 10.37
N GLU A 100 -3.83 -2.65 11.40
CA GLU A 100 -4.95 -1.75 11.25
C GLU A 100 -4.46 -0.35 10.86
N PRO A 101 -5.08 0.34 9.88
CA PRO A 101 -4.63 1.65 9.41
C PRO A 101 -4.78 2.76 10.44
N GLN A 102 -5.56 2.58 11.49
CA GLN A 102 -5.91 3.61 12.48
C GLN A 102 -4.69 4.27 13.12
N ALA A 103 -3.64 3.50 13.41
CA ALA A 103 -2.42 4.05 14.02
C ALA A 103 -1.69 5.05 13.10
N ALA A 104 -1.74 4.84 11.78
CA ALA A 104 -1.06 5.68 10.80
C ALA A 104 -1.95 6.78 10.21
N LEU A 105 -3.24 6.52 10.05
CA LEU A 105 -4.16 7.38 9.31
C LEU A 105 -5.24 8.02 10.21
N GLY A 106 -5.40 7.55 11.44
CA GLY A 106 -6.46 8.00 12.35
C GLY A 106 -7.85 7.47 11.99
N VAL A 107 -7.96 6.60 10.99
CA VAL A 107 -9.21 6.01 10.50
C VAL A 107 -9.12 4.49 10.62
N ALA A 108 -10.12 3.87 11.23
CA ALA A 108 -10.25 2.42 11.36
C ALA A 108 -11.11 1.86 10.22
N CYS A 109 -10.89 0.60 9.85
CA CYS A 109 -11.77 -0.13 8.95
C CYS A 109 -13.14 -0.37 9.61
N ASP A 110 -14.20 -0.31 8.81
CA ASP A 110 -15.55 -0.72 9.25
C ASP A 110 -15.67 -2.25 9.21
N GLN A 111 -15.26 -2.86 8.12
CA GLN A 111 -15.25 -4.31 7.90
C GLN A 111 -14.01 -4.69 7.05
N PRO A 112 -12.88 -5.01 7.66
CA PRO A 112 -11.67 -5.32 6.92
C PRO A 112 -11.84 -6.62 6.14
N THR A 113 -12.05 -6.52 4.84
CA THR A 113 -12.22 -7.67 3.93
C THR A 113 -11.00 -7.91 3.06
N THR A 114 -10.08 -6.95 2.99
CA THR A 114 -8.92 -7.02 2.09
C THR A 114 -7.64 -6.68 2.84
N ALA A 115 -6.54 -7.30 2.45
CA ALA A 115 -5.20 -6.98 2.90
C ALA A 115 -4.36 -6.47 1.72
N VAL A 116 -3.83 -5.25 1.82
CA VAL A 116 -2.89 -4.67 0.85
C VAL A 116 -1.47 -4.87 1.37
N VAL A 117 -0.71 -5.72 0.67
CA VAL A 117 0.67 -6.08 1.02
C VAL A 117 1.63 -5.14 0.30
N PHE A 118 2.56 -4.57 1.04
CA PHE A 118 3.54 -3.61 0.50
C PHE A 118 4.88 -4.27 0.20
N CYS A 119 5.48 -3.83 -0.92
CA CYS A 119 6.85 -4.20 -1.30
C CYS A 119 7.86 -3.56 -0.36
N GLY A 120 8.91 -4.31 -0.07
CA GLY A 120 10.14 -3.78 0.52
C GLY A 120 10.30 -4.05 2.01
N GLY A 121 11.57 -4.25 2.37
CA GLY A 121 12.02 -4.56 3.72
C GLY A 121 12.17 -6.06 3.99
N GLU A 122 12.87 -6.37 5.07
CA GLU A 122 13.10 -7.76 5.52
C GLU A 122 11.81 -8.44 5.97
N ARG A 123 10.83 -7.67 6.42
CA ARG A 123 9.53 -8.14 6.87
C ARG A 123 8.41 -7.57 5.99
N ARG A 124 7.58 -8.45 5.47
CA ARG A 124 6.40 -8.04 4.69
C ARG A 124 5.33 -7.49 5.62
N VAL A 125 4.75 -6.37 5.21
CA VAL A 125 3.70 -5.67 5.96
C VAL A 125 2.49 -5.53 5.07
N ALA A 126 1.32 -5.81 5.61
CA ALA A 126 0.05 -5.52 4.99
C ALA A 126 -0.77 -4.57 5.85
N ILE A 127 -1.58 -3.75 5.20
CA ILE A 127 -2.59 -2.92 5.87
C ILE A 127 -3.97 -3.50 5.55
N ALA A 128 -4.79 -3.64 6.57
CA ALA A 128 -6.19 -4.01 6.41
C ALA A 128 -6.96 -2.86 5.76
N THR A 129 -7.84 -3.22 4.82
CA THR A 129 -8.74 -2.27 4.14
C THR A 129 -10.14 -2.88 4.05
N ASP A 130 -11.16 -2.05 3.89
CA ASP A 130 -12.53 -2.55 3.73
C ASP A 130 -12.76 -3.09 2.32
N ASP A 131 -12.10 -2.50 1.31
CA ASP A 131 -12.23 -2.93 -0.08
C ASP A 131 -11.09 -2.34 -0.93
N VAL A 132 -10.81 -2.96 -2.08
CA VAL A 132 -9.98 -2.39 -3.14
C VAL A 132 -10.88 -1.95 -4.28
N ASP A 133 -10.83 -0.65 -4.61
CA ASP A 133 -11.74 -0.03 -5.56
C ASP A 133 -11.26 -0.18 -7.01
N ASP A 134 -10.07 0.32 -7.33
CA ASP A 134 -9.58 0.40 -8.72
C ASP A 134 -8.07 0.69 -8.79
N VAL A 135 -7.52 0.57 -9.99
CA VAL A 135 -6.20 1.10 -10.35
C VAL A 135 -6.39 2.28 -11.29
N VAL A 136 -5.97 3.46 -10.87
CA VAL A 136 -6.13 4.69 -11.63
C VAL A 136 -4.80 5.29 -12.04
N THR A 137 -4.77 5.95 -13.19
CA THR A 137 -3.63 6.73 -13.65
C THR A 137 -3.88 8.21 -13.38
N VAL A 138 -2.98 8.85 -12.66
CA VAL A 138 -3.12 10.24 -12.21
C VAL A 138 -1.93 11.07 -12.69
N ASP A 139 -2.22 12.25 -13.26
CA ASP A 139 -1.22 13.31 -13.46
C ASP A 139 -0.95 14.00 -12.12
N LEU A 140 0.28 13.93 -11.63
CA LEU A 140 0.65 14.48 -10.32
C LEU A 140 0.48 16.01 -10.22
N ARG A 141 0.31 16.70 -11.35
CA ARG A 141 -0.06 18.12 -11.37
C ARG A 141 -1.48 18.38 -10.84
N ALA A 142 -2.36 17.37 -10.88
CA ALA A 142 -3.70 17.46 -10.33
C ALA A 142 -3.77 17.30 -8.81
N VAL A 143 -2.67 16.87 -8.18
CA VAL A 143 -2.61 16.67 -6.72
C VAL A 143 -2.69 18.03 -6.01
N ARG A 144 -3.58 18.11 -5.02
CA ARG A 144 -3.74 19.25 -4.13
C ARG A 144 -3.13 18.96 -2.78
N GLU A 145 -2.61 19.98 -2.12
CA GLU A 145 -2.12 19.83 -0.73
C GLU A 145 -3.28 19.47 0.20
N ALA A 146 -3.05 18.47 1.05
CA ALA A 146 -4.01 18.13 2.10
C ALA A 146 -3.85 19.09 3.28
N PRO A 147 -4.94 19.58 3.88
CA PRO A 147 -4.89 20.33 5.11
C PRO A 147 -4.19 19.50 6.20
N GLY A 148 -3.14 20.01 6.80
CA GLY A 148 -2.40 19.33 7.88
C GLY A 148 -1.20 18.46 7.46
N SER A 149 -0.94 18.25 6.16
CA SER A 149 0.15 17.39 5.66
C SER A 149 1.57 17.96 5.82
N ARG A 150 1.81 18.85 6.79
CA ARG A 150 3.06 19.63 6.89
C ARG A 150 4.26 18.89 7.49
N THR A 151 4.09 17.68 8.01
CA THR A 151 5.21 16.92 8.54
C THR A 151 5.85 16.06 7.46
N LYS A 152 7.20 16.03 7.42
CA LYS A 152 7.95 15.20 6.46
C LYS A 152 7.66 13.69 6.62
N GLU A 153 7.15 13.30 7.77
CA GLU A 153 6.89 11.92 8.17
C GLU A 153 5.41 11.51 7.99
N ALA A 154 4.52 12.46 7.66
CA ALA A 154 3.11 12.14 7.46
C ALA A 154 2.92 11.19 6.28
N ALA A 155 2.09 10.16 6.45
CA ALA A 155 1.75 9.27 5.36
C ALA A 155 0.93 9.99 4.28
N LEU A 156 0.13 10.98 4.62
CA LEU A 156 -0.69 11.75 3.68
C LEU A 156 0.16 12.72 2.86
N LEU A 157 0.17 12.55 1.54
CA LEU A 157 0.89 13.39 0.58
C LEU A 157 0.05 14.49 -0.02
N GLY A 158 -1.24 14.25 -0.24
CA GLY A 158 -2.14 15.18 -0.89
C GLY A 158 -3.49 14.56 -1.19
N ILE A 159 -4.29 15.27 -1.97
CA ILE A 159 -5.64 14.87 -2.35
C ILE A 159 -5.79 14.98 -3.86
N VAL A 160 -6.46 13.99 -4.47
CA VAL A 160 -6.85 13.99 -5.88
C VAL A 160 -8.38 13.95 -5.98
N HIS A 161 -8.93 14.72 -6.90
CA HIS A 161 -10.35 14.65 -7.25
C HIS A 161 -10.57 13.59 -8.36
N ARG A 162 -11.49 12.69 -8.13
CA ARG A 162 -11.98 11.72 -9.12
C ARG A 162 -13.49 11.88 -9.24
N THR A 163 -13.94 12.54 -10.28
CA THR A 163 -15.37 12.83 -10.53
C THR A 163 -16.03 13.51 -9.32
N THR A 164 -16.68 12.75 -8.45
CA THR A 164 -17.36 13.26 -7.22
C THR A 164 -16.57 12.95 -5.94
N ASP A 165 -15.58 12.08 -6.02
CA ASP A 165 -14.89 11.55 -4.86
C ASP A 165 -13.53 12.22 -4.65
N LEU A 166 -13.12 12.28 -3.39
CA LEU A 166 -11.78 12.69 -2.98
C LEU A 166 -10.98 11.45 -2.64
N ILE A 167 -9.78 11.34 -3.22
CA ILE A 167 -8.84 10.26 -2.93
C ILE A 167 -7.66 10.85 -2.18
N ALA A 168 -7.41 10.37 -0.97
CA ALA A 168 -6.26 10.75 -0.17
C ALA A 168 -5.02 9.97 -0.64
N LEU A 169 -3.99 10.68 -1.12
CA LEU A 169 -2.75 10.09 -1.61
C LEU A 169 -1.81 9.80 -0.45
N LEU A 170 -1.35 8.56 -0.35
CA LEU A 170 -0.48 8.11 0.72
C LEU A 170 0.91 7.73 0.23
N ASP A 171 1.89 7.97 1.07
CA ASP A 171 3.24 7.42 0.96
C ASP A 171 3.28 6.05 1.63
N ALA A 172 3.41 4.99 0.85
CA ALA A 172 3.46 3.61 1.35
C ALA A 172 4.62 3.38 2.32
N HIS A 173 5.79 4.00 2.07
CA HIS A 173 6.94 3.87 2.96
C HIS A 173 6.69 4.52 4.33
N ALA A 174 6.05 5.69 4.34
CA ALA A 174 5.69 6.35 5.61
C ALA A 174 4.57 5.59 6.33
N LEU A 175 3.60 5.03 5.58
CA LEU A 175 2.55 4.19 6.13
C LEU A 175 3.13 2.95 6.83
N VAL A 176 4.03 2.23 6.16
CA VAL A 176 4.73 1.07 6.75
C VAL A 176 5.63 1.49 7.91
N ALA A 177 6.33 2.64 7.79
CA ALA A 177 7.22 3.15 8.82
C ALA A 177 6.47 3.49 10.13
N ALA A 178 5.22 3.91 10.05
CA ALA A 178 4.38 4.17 11.23
C ALA A 178 4.16 2.91 12.09
N HIS A 179 4.31 1.71 11.51
CA HIS A 179 4.17 0.43 12.22
C HIS A 179 5.52 -0.18 12.63
N ARG A 180 6.67 0.46 12.32
CA ARG A 180 8.01 -0.03 12.67
C ARG A 180 8.22 -0.34 14.15
N PRO A 181 7.80 0.50 15.10
CA PRO A 181 7.94 0.18 16.52
C PRO A 181 7.28 -1.15 16.88
N ALA A 182 6.06 -1.37 16.38
CA ALA A 182 5.29 -2.60 16.57
C ALA A 182 5.96 -3.82 15.90
N ILE A 183 6.59 -3.63 14.73
CA ILE A 183 7.32 -4.70 14.01
C ILE A 183 8.61 -5.08 14.76
N ALA A 184 9.30 -4.12 15.36
CA ALA A 184 10.55 -4.36 16.09
C ALA A 184 10.35 -5.18 17.38
N GLU A 185 9.14 -5.16 17.94
CA GLU A 185 8.77 -5.96 19.13
C GLU A 185 8.44 -7.42 18.80
N LEU A 186 8.30 -7.77 17.51
CA LEU A 186 8.00 -9.14 17.10
C LEU A 186 9.24 -10.04 17.24
N PRO A 187 9.06 -11.30 17.68
CA PRO A 187 10.18 -12.24 17.74
C PRO A 187 10.78 -12.47 16.35
N GLU A 188 12.09 -12.68 16.32
CA GLU A 188 12.80 -13.04 15.09
C GLU A 188 12.18 -14.29 14.47
N PRO A 189 12.04 -14.33 13.13
CA PRO A 189 11.56 -15.51 12.45
C PRO A 189 12.55 -16.65 12.73
N VAL A 190 12.04 -17.76 13.28
CA VAL A 190 12.85 -18.96 13.50
C VAL A 190 13.22 -19.51 12.13
N GLU A 191 14.51 -19.47 11.77
CA GLU A 191 15.02 -20.20 10.62
C GLU A 191 14.86 -21.69 10.91
N GLU A 192 13.88 -22.30 10.29
CA GLU A 192 13.71 -23.75 10.31
C GLU A 192 14.84 -24.34 9.46
N THR A 193 15.91 -24.72 10.15
CA THR A 193 17.04 -25.47 9.56
C THR A 193 16.51 -26.84 9.15
N ALA A 194 16.37 -27.06 7.84
CA ALA A 194 16.02 -28.36 7.25
C ALA A 194 17.19 -29.32 7.28
#